data_cd0143ae39a575aee0852b6f102b079e
#
_entry.id   cd0143ae39a575aee0852b6f102b079e
#
_cell.length_a   1.000
_cell.length_b   1.000
_cell.length_c   1.000
_cell.angle_alpha   90.00
_cell.angle_beta   90.00
_cell.angle_gamma   90.00
#
_symmetry.space_group_name_H-M   'P 1'
#
loop_
_entity.id
_entity.type
_entity.pdbx_description
1 polymer ?
#
loop_
_entity_poly.entity_id
_entity_poly.type
_entity_poly.pdbx_seq_one_letter_code
_entity_poly.pdbx_strand_id
1 'polypeptide(L)'
;MSTFIGQLIGFAVIVFLVVKFVVPPVRRMMKNQQETVRAQLEEHAQAEKKVADADTQHAKALEEARAEAKKVIEEARHDAEKIAEQLRAQADVELERIKTQGGQQVQLLRQQLIRELRQSLGAESVQRAGDLVRDFVSDPSEQSATVDRFLAELDEMAPSTTTLDDVVTAKLRAASRDSLLKVVERFDGVVSGLDANELTRLADDLASAARLFRSEALLARHLADPSTGTGPKVQLVERLLSGKVSDSALDILKTAASQRWSSTSDLVHGIQHIARLALLVRAETEGQIDDVEDQLFRFSRILDAQPRLITLLSEYTAPLEGRINLLNGLLARRASKNTADLLRQTIDLLHGERADEEIRGLANLAVSRRGEIVAHVSAAAELTEAQSNRLTELLTRIYGRPVSLQLEVEPELLGGVTIAVGDEVIDGSLASKLAAAETHLPD
;
A
#
# COMPACT_ATOMS: atom_id res chain seq x y z
N MET A 1 -89.64 -56.20 34.87
CA MET A 1 -88.43 -55.88 35.68
C MET A 1 -87.11 -56.24 35.03
N SER A 2 -87.07 -57.10 34.03
CA SER A 2 -85.78 -57.55 33.42
C SER A 2 -85.10 -56.53 32.48
N THR A 3 -85.91 -55.65 31.83
CA THR A 3 -85.37 -54.60 30.92
C THR A 3 -84.68 -53.45 31.60
N PHE A 4 -85.11 -53.11 32.83
CA PHE A 4 -84.50 -52.03 33.61
C PHE A 4 -83.12 -52.37 34.15
N ILE A 5 -82.97 -53.66 34.53
CA ILE A 5 -81.64 -54.15 35.01
C ILE A 5 -80.63 -54.19 33.89
N GLY A 6 -81.04 -54.57 32.65
CA GLY A 6 -80.17 -54.56 31.47
C GLY A 6 -79.69 -53.14 31.06
N GLN A 7 -80.57 -52.14 31.17
CA GLN A 7 -80.23 -50.74 30.89
C GLN A 7 -79.29 -50.18 31.96
N LEU A 8 -79.44 -50.54 33.22
CA LEU A 8 -78.58 -50.08 34.30
C LEU A 8 -77.17 -50.66 34.22
N ILE A 9 -77.05 -51.98 33.79
CA ILE A 9 -75.78 -52.60 33.55
C ILE A 9 -75.11 -51.99 32.32
N GLY A 10 -75.88 -51.74 31.24
CA GLY A 10 -75.32 -51.08 30.06
C GLY A 10 -74.82 -49.66 30.35
N PHE A 11 -75.51 -48.89 31.16
CA PHE A 11 -75.07 -47.58 31.57
C PHE A 11 -73.84 -47.68 32.50
N ALA A 12 -73.79 -48.59 33.42
CA ALA A 12 -72.58 -48.79 34.25
C ALA A 12 -71.35 -49.17 33.47
N VAL A 13 -71.52 -50.00 32.43
CA VAL A 13 -70.41 -50.34 31.52
C VAL A 13 -69.91 -49.17 30.66
N ILE A 14 -70.82 -48.32 30.17
CA ILE A 14 -70.49 -47.10 29.49
C ILE A 14 -69.73 -46.11 30.36
N VAL A 15 -70.25 -45.88 31.58
CA VAL A 15 -69.61 -45.01 32.59
C VAL A 15 -68.22 -45.57 32.94
N PHE A 16 -68.09 -46.89 33.10
CA PHE A 16 -66.78 -47.51 33.38
C PHE A 16 -65.80 -47.34 32.22
N LEU A 17 -66.29 -47.51 31.01
CA LEU A 17 -65.42 -47.30 29.80
C LEU A 17 -64.98 -45.81 29.63
N VAL A 18 -65.90 -44.90 29.91
CA VAL A 18 -65.59 -43.47 29.85
C VAL A 18 -64.58 -43.10 30.93
N VAL A 19 -64.81 -43.52 32.19
CA VAL A 19 -63.86 -43.24 33.27
C VAL A 19 -62.52 -43.91 33.12
N LYS A 20 -62.50 -45.08 32.57
CA LYS A 20 -61.24 -45.86 32.41
C LYS A 20 -60.43 -45.52 31.14
N PHE A 21 -61.07 -45.18 30.03
CA PHE A 21 -60.40 -44.96 28.74
C PHE A 21 -60.41 -43.50 28.30
N VAL A 22 -61.40 -42.69 28.68
CA VAL A 22 -61.48 -41.28 28.19
C VAL A 22 -60.91 -40.31 29.22
N VAL A 23 -61.16 -40.50 30.46
CA VAL A 23 -60.72 -39.58 31.52
C VAL A 23 -59.17 -39.54 31.69
N PRO A 24 -58.47 -40.70 31.65
CA PRO A 24 -57.00 -40.68 31.82
C PRO A 24 -56.25 -39.93 30.73
N PRO A 25 -56.53 -40.13 29.40
CA PRO A 25 -55.85 -39.44 28.36
C PRO A 25 -56.14 -37.91 28.35
N VAL A 26 -57.40 -37.54 28.67
CA VAL A 26 -57.79 -36.13 28.77
C VAL A 26 -57.03 -35.42 29.93
N ARG A 27 -56.95 -36.08 31.08
CA ARG A 27 -56.17 -35.53 32.20
C ARG A 27 -54.68 -35.43 31.92
N ARG A 28 -54.09 -36.39 31.17
CA ARG A 28 -52.68 -36.29 30.75
C ARG A 28 -52.49 -35.14 29.77
N MET A 29 -53.39 -34.98 28.82
CA MET A 29 -53.33 -33.91 27.83
C MET A 29 -53.45 -32.51 28.49
N MET A 30 -54.36 -32.34 29.46
CA MET A 30 -54.47 -31.09 30.22
C MET A 30 -53.22 -30.82 31.09
N LYS A 31 -52.67 -31.85 31.74
CA LYS A 31 -51.42 -31.66 32.50
C LYS A 31 -50.25 -31.25 31.60
N ASN A 32 -50.02 -31.93 30.49
CA ASN A 32 -48.97 -31.59 29.55
C ASN A 32 -49.15 -30.16 28.99
N GLN A 33 -50.39 -29.75 28.71
CA GLN A 33 -50.68 -28.41 28.23
C GLN A 33 -50.44 -27.34 29.31
N GLN A 34 -50.76 -27.62 30.56
CA GLN A 34 -50.46 -26.76 31.70
C GLN A 34 -48.92 -26.64 31.95
N GLU A 35 -48.22 -27.74 31.86
CA GLU A 35 -46.74 -27.73 32.00
C GLU A 35 -46.06 -26.99 30.86
N THR A 36 -46.56 -27.13 29.62
CA THR A 36 -46.03 -26.39 28.46
C THR A 36 -46.28 -24.88 28.59
N VAL A 37 -47.48 -24.48 28.97
CA VAL A 37 -47.81 -23.06 29.20
C VAL A 37 -46.99 -22.48 30.37
N ARG A 38 -46.78 -23.27 31.43
CA ARG A 38 -45.96 -22.83 32.56
C ARG A 38 -44.48 -22.66 32.16
N ALA A 39 -43.95 -23.59 31.41
CA ALA A 39 -42.59 -23.48 30.87
C ALA A 39 -42.44 -22.26 29.94
N GLN A 40 -43.42 -22.01 29.05
CA GLN A 40 -43.43 -20.82 28.22
C GLN A 40 -43.53 -19.51 29.00
N LEU A 41 -44.33 -19.48 30.07
CA LEU A 41 -44.40 -18.31 30.94
C LEU A 41 -43.10 -18.08 31.72
N GLU A 42 -42.44 -19.14 32.19
CA GLU A 42 -41.13 -19.05 32.85
C GLU A 42 -40.04 -18.58 31.86
N GLU A 43 -40.07 -19.08 30.64
CA GLU A 43 -39.13 -18.67 29.56
C GLU A 43 -39.36 -17.20 29.20
N HIS A 44 -40.63 -16.76 29.08
CA HIS A 44 -40.97 -15.38 28.81
C HIS A 44 -40.51 -14.44 29.96
N ALA A 45 -40.72 -14.85 31.20
CA ALA A 45 -40.27 -14.08 32.37
C ALA A 45 -38.74 -14.00 32.46
N GLN A 46 -38.03 -15.09 32.05
CA GLN A 46 -36.56 -15.05 31.93
C GLN A 46 -36.06 -14.18 30.78
N ALA A 47 -36.79 -14.20 29.66
CA ALA A 47 -36.46 -13.33 28.51
C ALA A 47 -36.68 -11.86 28.86
N GLU A 48 -37.78 -11.51 29.49
CA GLU A 48 -38.05 -10.14 29.98
C GLU A 48 -36.98 -9.66 30.98
N LYS A 49 -36.55 -10.54 31.87
CA LYS A 49 -35.50 -10.22 32.83
C LYS A 49 -34.15 -9.98 32.14
N LYS A 50 -33.82 -10.81 31.14
CA LYS A 50 -32.61 -10.62 30.34
C LYS A 50 -32.61 -9.32 29.52
N VAL A 51 -33.78 -8.93 28.98
CA VAL A 51 -33.94 -7.66 28.27
C VAL A 51 -33.78 -6.49 29.25
N ALA A 52 -34.42 -6.55 30.42
CA ALA A 52 -34.31 -5.50 31.45
C ALA A 52 -32.85 -5.36 31.98
N ASP A 53 -32.16 -6.49 32.16
CA ASP A 53 -30.74 -6.51 32.56
C ASP A 53 -29.84 -5.95 31.45
N ALA A 54 -30.13 -6.27 30.17
CA ALA A 54 -29.42 -5.73 29.02
C ALA A 54 -29.66 -4.22 28.87
N ASP A 55 -30.87 -3.75 29.04
CA ASP A 55 -31.19 -2.31 29.00
C ASP A 55 -30.50 -1.53 30.12
N THR A 56 -30.44 -2.10 31.34
CA THR A 56 -29.72 -1.47 32.45
C THR A 56 -28.20 -1.44 32.21
N GLN A 57 -27.64 -2.51 31.67
CA GLN A 57 -26.20 -2.54 31.26
C GLN A 57 -25.90 -1.56 30.13
N HIS A 58 -26.79 -1.49 29.15
CA HIS A 58 -26.64 -0.54 28.03
C HIS A 58 -26.75 0.91 28.52
N ALA A 59 -27.72 1.22 29.39
CA ALA A 59 -27.86 2.56 29.99
C ALA A 59 -26.59 2.94 30.77
N LYS A 60 -26.05 2.01 31.55
CA LYS A 60 -24.83 2.24 32.33
C LYS A 60 -23.60 2.45 31.46
N ALA A 61 -23.43 1.62 30.43
CA ALA A 61 -22.33 1.78 29.45
C ALA A 61 -22.43 3.12 28.70
N LEU A 62 -23.64 3.58 28.40
CA LEU A 62 -23.89 4.85 27.72
C LEU A 62 -23.59 6.05 28.64
N GLU A 63 -23.86 5.94 29.94
CA GLU A 63 -23.48 6.96 30.94
C GLU A 63 -21.94 7.00 31.13
N GLU A 64 -21.32 5.85 31.26
CA GLU A 64 -19.86 5.76 31.35
C GLU A 64 -19.19 6.35 30.12
N ALA A 65 -19.65 5.98 28.92
CA ALA A 65 -19.13 6.55 27.64
C ALA A 65 -19.34 8.08 27.55
N ARG A 66 -20.50 8.58 28.03
CA ARG A 66 -20.74 10.05 28.08
C ARG A 66 -19.85 10.76 29.09
N ALA A 67 -19.57 10.14 30.22
CA ALA A 67 -18.68 10.68 31.25
C ALA A 67 -17.23 10.71 30.72
N GLU A 68 -16.80 9.66 30.05
CA GLU A 68 -15.46 9.58 29.42
C GLU A 68 -15.32 10.58 28.26
N ALA A 69 -16.33 10.70 27.41
CA ALA A 69 -16.36 11.70 26.35
C ALA A 69 -16.27 13.14 26.90
N LYS A 70 -16.99 13.43 28.01
CA LYS A 70 -16.87 14.72 28.70
C LYS A 70 -15.45 14.98 29.21
N LYS A 71 -14.84 13.98 29.82
CA LYS A 71 -13.48 14.09 30.35
C LYS A 71 -12.48 14.36 29.22
N VAL A 72 -12.59 13.62 28.11
CA VAL A 72 -11.73 13.84 26.92
C VAL A 72 -11.93 15.24 26.32
N ILE A 73 -13.17 15.75 26.29
CA ILE A 73 -13.44 17.11 25.80
C ILE A 73 -12.82 18.17 26.72
N GLU A 74 -12.90 18.00 28.04
CA GLU A 74 -12.30 18.92 29.00
C GLU A 74 -10.75 18.88 28.93
N GLU A 75 -10.18 17.68 28.83
CA GLU A 75 -8.74 17.51 28.62
C GLU A 75 -8.29 18.17 27.30
N ALA A 76 -9.02 17.93 26.22
CA ALA A 76 -8.72 18.55 24.91
C ALA A 76 -8.87 20.08 24.93
N ARG A 77 -9.84 20.63 25.69
CA ARG A 77 -9.98 22.08 25.88
C ARG A 77 -8.80 22.66 26.66
N HIS A 78 -8.41 22.00 27.74
CA HIS A 78 -7.27 22.43 28.55
C HIS A 78 -5.96 22.38 27.76
N ASP A 79 -5.78 21.31 26.96
CA ASP A 79 -4.62 21.21 26.09
C ASP A 79 -4.65 22.27 24.98
N ALA A 80 -5.83 22.56 24.40
CA ALA A 80 -5.97 23.61 23.42
C ALA A 80 -5.65 25.00 24.02
N GLU A 81 -6.06 25.28 25.26
CA GLU A 81 -5.71 26.52 25.96
C GLU A 81 -4.20 26.63 26.20
N LYS A 82 -3.56 25.55 26.68
CA LYS A 82 -2.09 25.52 26.85
C LYS A 82 -1.35 25.72 25.53
N ILE A 83 -1.81 25.04 24.46
CA ILE A 83 -1.22 25.19 23.14
C ILE A 83 -1.40 26.65 22.64
N ALA A 84 -2.58 27.25 22.86
CA ALA A 84 -2.82 28.64 22.48
C ALA A 84 -1.91 29.62 23.22
N GLU A 85 -1.70 29.39 24.51
CA GLU A 85 -0.80 30.20 25.34
C GLU A 85 0.68 30.04 24.94
N GLN A 86 1.10 28.80 24.67
CA GLN A 86 2.43 28.51 24.13
C GLN A 86 2.65 29.12 22.75
N LEU A 87 1.63 29.05 21.87
CA LEU A 87 1.70 29.69 20.54
C LEU A 87 1.81 31.20 20.63
N ARG A 88 1.10 31.86 21.58
CA ARG A 88 1.21 33.31 21.79
C ARG A 88 2.60 33.67 22.29
N ALA A 89 3.12 32.96 23.30
CA ALA A 89 4.46 33.18 23.80
C ALA A 89 5.54 32.95 22.72
N GLN A 90 5.35 31.92 21.87
CA GLN A 90 6.23 31.67 20.73
C GLN A 90 6.11 32.78 19.67
N ALA A 91 4.91 33.28 19.43
CA ALA A 91 4.70 34.37 18.46
C ALA A 91 5.37 35.66 18.90
N ASP A 92 5.34 36.00 20.19
CA ASP A 92 6.00 37.18 20.73
C ASP A 92 7.55 37.08 20.63
N VAL A 93 8.11 35.92 20.97
CA VAL A 93 9.54 35.64 20.79
C VAL A 93 9.94 35.71 19.31
N GLU A 94 9.10 35.14 18.42
CA GLU A 94 9.34 35.16 16.98
C GLU A 94 9.24 36.56 16.37
N LEU A 95 8.34 37.39 16.89
CA LEU A 95 8.22 38.82 16.50
C LEU A 95 9.48 39.61 16.81
N GLU A 96 10.05 39.44 18.02
CA GLU A 96 11.32 40.11 18.38
C GLU A 96 12.50 39.53 17.58
N ARG A 97 12.49 38.22 17.29
CA ARG A 97 13.47 37.60 16.41
C ARG A 97 13.42 38.17 15.00
N ILE A 98 12.21 38.29 14.43
CA ILE A 98 12.00 38.85 13.09
C ILE A 98 12.46 40.30 13.01
N LYS A 99 12.17 41.14 14.02
CA LYS A 99 12.63 42.53 14.07
C LYS A 99 14.15 42.64 14.10
N THR A 100 14.78 41.80 14.91
CA THR A 100 16.25 41.75 15.03
C THR A 100 16.91 41.25 13.76
N GLN A 101 16.30 40.23 13.12
CA GLN A 101 16.78 39.67 11.85
C GLN A 101 16.52 40.63 10.67
N GLY A 102 15.43 41.40 10.69
CA GLY A 102 15.10 42.33 9.61
C GLY A 102 16.18 43.40 9.34
N GLY A 103 16.81 43.89 10.40
CA GLY A 103 17.93 44.82 10.28
C GLY A 103 19.20 44.18 9.68
N GLN A 104 19.46 42.92 10.01
CA GLN A 104 20.58 42.15 9.44
C GLN A 104 20.31 41.73 8.00
N GLN A 105 19.03 41.49 7.67
CA GLN A 105 18.64 41.01 6.35
C GLN A 105 18.82 42.09 5.27
N VAL A 106 18.62 43.38 5.59
CA VAL A 106 18.87 44.46 4.67
C VAL A 106 20.34 44.60 4.29
N GLN A 107 21.25 44.39 5.24
CA GLN A 107 22.69 44.37 4.94
C GLN A 107 23.10 43.14 4.13
N LEU A 108 22.51 42.01 4.46
CA LEU A 108 22.71 40.75 3.68
C LEU A 108 22.17 40.88 2.26
N LEU A 109 21.02 41.52 2.09
CA LEU A 109 20.41 41.76 0.77
C LEU A 109 21.32 42.59 -0.14
N ARG A 110 22.00 43.60 0.42
CA ARG A 110 22.95 44.43 -0.33
C ARG A 110 24.18 43.65 -0.78
N GLN A 111 24.68 42.77 0.08
CA GLN A 111 25.78 41.89 -0.27
C GLN A 111 25.33 40.76 -1.22
N GLN A 112 24.06 40.35 -1.11
CA GLN A 112 23.46 39.38 -1.97
C GLN A 112 23.25 39.93 -3.40
N LEU A 113 22.81 41.16 -3.53
CA LEU A 113 22.68 41.82 -4.84
C LEU A 113 24.01 41.97 -5.59
N ILE A 114 25.11 42.25 -4.86
CA ILE A 114 26.44 42.31 -5.46
C ILE A 114 26.91 40.90 -5.92
N ARG A 115 26.61 39.90 -5.11
CA ARG A 115 26.90 38.52 -5.48
C ARG A 115 26.04 38.05 -6.64
N GLU A 116 24.75 38.39 -6.64
CA GLU A 116 23.80 38.04 -7.70
C GLU A 116 24.20 38.66 -9.06
N LEU A 117 24.71 39.93 -9.03
CA LEU A 117 25.24 40.56 -10.22
C LEU A 117 26.51 39.87 -10.75
N ARG A 118 27.40 39.41 -9.86
CA ARG A 118 28.59 38.64 -10.23
C ARG A 118 28.21 37.26 -10.75
N GLN A 119 27.25 36.62 -10.08
CA GLN A 119 26.72 35.32 -10.51
C GLN A 119 25.99 35.41 -11.85
N SER A 120 25.22 36.47 -12.11
CA SER A 120 24.53 36.62 -13.40
C SER A 120 25.51 36.80 -14.56
N LEU A 121 26.65 37.50 -14.36
CA LEU A 121 27.71 37.60 -15.35
C LEU A 121 28.46 36.26 -15.53
N GLY A 122 28.64 35.51 -14.43
CA GLY A 122 29.16 34.16 -14.46
C GLY A 122 28.22 33.21 -15.20
N ALA A 123 26.94 33.24 -14.85
CA ALA A 123 25.91 32.41 -15.46
C ALA A 123 25.77 32.69 -16.98
N GLU A 124 25.81 33.96 -17.41
CA GLU A 124 25.80 34.29 -18.86
C GLU A 124 27.02 33.74 -19.59
N SER A 125 28.19 33.77 -18.91
CA SER A 125 29.39 33.19 -19.48
C SER A 125 29.32 31.66 -19.60
N VAL A 126 28.76 31.00 -18.57
CA VAL A 126 28.53 29.54 -18.59
C VAL A 126 27.45 29.17 -19.59
N GLN A 127 26.38 29.97 -19.69
CA GLN A 127 25.33 29.78 -20.69
C GLN A 127 25.91 29.84 -22.13
N ARG A 128 26.74 30.83 -22.42
CA ARG A 128 27.44 30.90 -23.71
C ARG A 128 28.41 29.74 -23.92
N ALA A 129 29.13 29.34 -22.89
CA ALA A 129 29.95 28.14 -22.95
C ALA A 129 29.08 26.87 -23.17
N GLY A 130 27.92 26.79 -22.50
CA GLY A 130 26.92 25.75 -22.69
C GLY A 130 26.38 25.69 -24.12
N ASP A 131 26.13 26.86 -24.75
CA ASP A 131 25.71 26.91 -26.15
C ASP A 131 26.78 26.41 -27.10
N LEU A 132 28.04 26.77 -26.85
CA LEU A 132 29.19 26.22 -27.62
C LEU A 132 29.35 24.72 -27.42
N VAL A 133 29.13 24.22 -26.19
CA VAL A 133 29.15 22.79 -25.91
C VAL A 133 27.98 22.08 -26.59
N ARG A 134 26.78 22.66 -26.59
CA ARG A 134 25.62 22.10 -27.31
C ARG A 134 25.89 21.98 -28.80
N ASP A 135 26.42 23.03 -29.39
CA ASP A 135 26.77 23.02 -30.80
C ASP A 135 27.81 21.92 -31.12
N PHE A 136 28.81 21.77 -30.26
CA PHE A 136 29.83 20.72 -30.40
C PHE A 136 29.27 19.32 -30.23
N VAL A 137 28.41 19.13 -29.21
CA VAL A 137 27.79 17.81 -28.87
C VAL A 137 26.55 17.55 -29.73
N SER A 138 26.14 18.46 -30.64
CA SER A 138 25.08 18.18 -31.61
C SER A 138 25.48 17.13 -32.66
N ASP A 139 26.78 16.84 -32.79
CA ASP A 139 27.30 15.73 -33.61
C ASP A 139 27.09 14.40 -32.85
N PRO A 140 26.39 13.41 -33.45
CA PRO A 140 26.15 12.10 -32.81
C PRO A 140 27.44 11.36 -32.42
N SER A 141 28.55 11.58 -33.14
CA SER A 141 29.84 10.99 -32.79
C SER A 141 30.43 11.55 -31.50
N GLU A 142 30.26 12.86 -31.27
CA GLU A 142 30.70 13.52 -30.06
C GLU A 142 29.83 13.16 -28.86
N GLN A 143 28.50 13.00 -29.07
CA GLN A 143 27.61 12.50 -28.04
C GLN A 143 28.04 11.10 -27.58
N SER A 144 28.29 10.18 -28.52
CA SER A 144 28.76 8.84 -28.21
C SER A 144 30.08 8.87 -27.45
N ALA A 145 31.02 9.74 -27.86
CA ALA A 145 32.31 9.89 -27.19
C ALA A 145 32.20 10.40 -25.75
N THR A 146 31.16 11.19 -25.42
CA THR A 146 30.89 11.60 -24.01
C THR A 146 30.44 10.44 -23.14
N VAL A 147 29.65 9.54 -23.70
CA VAL A 147 29.22 8.30 -23.00
C VAL A 147 30.44 7.39 -22.77
N ASP A 148 31.27 7.18 -23.78
CA ASP A 148 32.47 6.33 -23.63
C ASP A 148 33.46 6.87 -22.59
N ARG A 149 33.60 8.18 -22.49
CA ARG A 149 34.42 8.84 -21.45
C ARG A 149 33.84 8.61 -20.08
N PHE A 150 32.52 8.73 -19.92
CA PHE A 150 31.85 8.46 -18.65
C PHE A 150 31.94 6.98 -18.25
N LEU A 151 31.81 6.06 -19.19
CA LEU A 151 32.02 4.63 -18.94
C LEU A 151 33.46 4.33 -18.47
N ALA A 152 34.44 5.09 -18.92
CA ALA A 152 35.82 4.97 -18.43
C ALA A 152 35.98 5.54 -17.02
N GLU A 153 35.32 6.68 -16.68
CA GLU A 153 35.27 7.23 -15.33
C GLU A 153 34.56 6.24 -14.37
N LEU A 154 33.48 5.60 -14.80
CA LEU A 154 32.73 4.60 -14.03
C LEU A 154 33.57 3.32 -13.76
N ASP A 155 34.47 2.96 -14.69
CA ASP A 155 35.37 1.80 -14.54
C ASP A 155 36.35 1.98 -13.37
N GLU A 156 36.71 3.19 -13.06
CA GLU A 156 37.63 3.53 -11.96
C GLU A 156 36.89 3.62 -10.57
N MET A 157 35.55 3.58 -10.54
CA MET A 157 34.79 3.65 -9.32
C MET A 157 34.96 2.39 -8.45
N ALA A 158 35.07 2.60 -7.14
CA ALA A 158 35.10 1.53 -6.17
C ALA A 158 33.70 0.83 -6.09
N PRO A 159 33.68 -0.47 -5.71
CA PRO A 159 32.41 -1.15 -5.44
C PRO A 159 31.56 -0.39 -4.42
N SER A 160 30.27 -0.25 -4.73
CA SER A 160 29.31 0.39 -3.80
C SER A 160 29.07 -0.51 -2.59
N THR A 161 29.07 0.08 -1.41
CA THR A 161 28.69 -0.59 -0.15
C THR A 161 27.23 -0.36 0.20
N THR A 162 26.48 0.30 -0.70
CA THR A 162 25.09 0.65 -0.47
C THR A 162 24.22 -0.61 -0.48
N THR A 163 23.48 -0.86 0.58
CA THR A 163 22.43 -1.87 0.58
C THR A 163 21.25 -1.30 -0.19
N LEU A 164 21.07 -1.79 -1.41
CA LEU A 164 19.93 -1.40 -2.25
C LEU A 164 18.66 -2.05 -1.70
N ASP A 165 17.89 -1.27 -0.97
CA ASP A 165 16.54 -1.66 -0.57
C ASP A 165 15.61 -1.57 -1.80
N ASP A 166 14.64 -2.49 -1.88
CA ASP A 166 13.57 -2.41 -2.86
C ASP A 166 12.85 -1.05 -2.72
N VAL A 167 12.49 -0.43 -3.84
CA VAL A 167 11.82 0.90 -3.90
C VAL A 167 10.61 0.99 -2.97
N VAL A 168 9.90 -0.12 -2.75
CA VAL A 168 8.77 -0.18 -1.80
C VAL A 168 9.26 -0.12 -0.35
N THR A 169 10.34 -0.83 -0.03
CA THR A 169 10.91 -0.85 1.32
C THR A 169 11.57 0.47 1.68
N ALA A 170 12.15 1.17 0.73
CA ALA A 170 12.78 2.49 0.93
C ALA A 170 11.76 3.56 1.41
N LYS A 171 10.52 3.51 0.93
CA LYS A 171 9.44 4.43 1.35
C LYS A 171 8.88 4.14 2.75
N LEU A 172 9.16 2.97 3.34
CA LEU A 172 8.64 2.55 4.63
C LEU A 172 9.56 3.00 5.78
N ARG A 173 8.97 3.31 6.94
CA ARG A 173 9.71 3.51 8.17
C ARG A 173 10.31 2.19 8.67
N ALA A 174 11.39 2.25 9.44
CA ALA A 174 12.16 1.08 9.87
C ALA A 174 11.28 -0.08 10.41
N ALA A 175 10.36 0.21 11.34
CA ALA A 175 9.50 -0.83 11.91
C ALA A 175 8.56 -1.48 10.89
N SER A 176 8.04 -0.70 9.92
CA SER A 176 7.21 -1.23 8.84
C SER A 176 8.02 -2.02 7.82
N ARG A 177 9.27 -1.61 7.57
CA ARG A 177 10.22 -2.34 6.72
C ARG A 177 10.53 -3.73 7.28
N ASP A 178 10.90 -3.81 8.56
CA ASP A 178 11.14 -5.08 9.25
C ASP A 178 9.90 -5.98 9.25
N SER A 179 8.72 -5.36 9.40
CA SER A 179 7.45 -6.07 9.37
C SER A 179 7.16 -6.63 7.97
N LEU A 180 7.39 -5.84 6.92
CA LEU A 180 7.19 -6.29 5.54
C LEU A 180 8.13 -7.44 5.20
N LEU A 181 9.42 -7.37 5.58
CA LEU A 181 10.38 -8.44 5.34
C LEU A 181 9.93 -9.78 5.94
N LYS A 182 9.39 -9.78 7.16
CA LYS A 182 8.84 -11.00 7.79
C LYS A 182 7.60 -11.53 7.07
N VAL A 183 6.77 -10.64 6.53
CA VAL A 183 5.59 -11.05 5.75
C VAL A 183 6.02 -11.62 4.40
N VAL A 184 7.05 -11.05 3.77
CA VAL A 184 7.65 -11.58 2.53
C VAL A 184 8.27 -12.95 2.78
N GLU A 185 9.04 -13.12 3.87
CA GLU A 185 9.61 -14.43 4.25
C GLU A 185 8.51 -15.50 4.43
N ARG A 186 7.40 -15.11 5.09
CA ARG A 186 6.26 -16.03 5.24
C ARG A 186 5.60 -16.33 3.91
N PHE A 187 5.43 -15.32 3.06
CA PHE A 187 4.89 -15.44 1.72
C PHE A 187 5.72 -16.42 0.88
N ASP A 188 7.05 -16.26 0.83
CA ASP A 188 7.95 -17.13 0.09
C ASP A 188 7.85 -18.60 0.55
N GLY A 189 7.67 -18.81 1.86
CA GLY A 189 7.42 -20.15 2.41
C GLY A 189 6.08 -20.75 1.98
N VAL A 190 5.06 -19.92 1.79
CA VAL A 190 3.71 -20.38 1.40
C VAL A 190 3.61 -20.65 -0.09
N VAL A 191 4.21 -19.79 -0.94
CA VAL A 191 4.02 -19.87 -2.40
C VAL A 191 4.81 -20.99 -3.07
N SER A 192 5.83 -21.56 -2.42
CA SER A 192 6.70 -22.58 -2.99
C SER A 192 5.98 -23.85 -3.45
N GLY A 193 4.73 -24.08 -3.04
CA GLY A 193 3.93 -25.25 -3.40
C GLY A 193 2.63 -24.92 -4.15
N LEU A 194 2.38 -23.65 -4.49
CA LEU A 194 1.13 -23.22 -5.11
C LEU A 194 1.20 -23.23 -6.64
N ASP A 195 0.11 -23.65 -7.28
CA ASP A 195 -0.06 -23.56 -8.72
C ASP A 195 -0.47 -22.14 -9.18
N ALA A 196 -0.51 -21.90 -10.50
CA ALA A 196 -0.85 -20.60 -11.09
C ALA A 196 -2.26 -20.10 -10.74
N ASN A 197 -3.24 -21.03 -10.55
CA ASN A 197 -4.60 -20.67 -10.17
C ASN A 197 -4.68 -20.31 -8.68
N GLU A 198 -3.96 -21.07 -7.85
CA GLU A 198 -3.85 -20.79 -6.41
C GLU A 198 -3.15 -19.46 -6.16
N LEU A 199 -2.08 -19.14 -6.92
CA LEU A 199 -1.40 -17.86 -6.88
C LEU A 199 -2.32 -16.70 -7.29
N THR A 200 -3.16 -16.90 -8.33
CA THR A 200 -4.16 -15.91 -8.71
C THR A 200 -5.16 -15.67 -7.59
N ARG A 201 -5.69 -16.76 -7.01
CA ARG A 201 -6.63 -16.68 -5.88
C ARG A 201 -5.99 -15.99 -4.68
N LEU A 202 -4.77 -16.34 -4.36
CA LEU A 202 -4.01 -15.69 -3.28
C LEU A 202 -3.89 -14.18 -3.51
N ALA A 203 -3.54 -13.74 -4.72
CA ALA A 203 -3.43 -12.34 -5.08
C ALA A 203 -4.78 -11.59 -4.94
N ASP A 204 -5.88 -12.20 -5.41
CA ASP A 204 -7.22 -11.62 -5.35
C ASP A 204 -7.72 -11.53 -3.90
N ASP A 205 -7.46 -12.54 -3.08
CA ASP A 205 -7.81 -12.57 -1.66
C ASP A 205 -7.06 -11.49 -0.88
N LEU A 206 -5.75 -11.35 -1.11
CA LEU A 206 -4.92 -10.31 -0.49
C LEU A 206 -5.33 -8.90 -0.94
N ALA A 207 -5.61 -8.71 -2.23
CA ALA A 207 -6.12 -7.45 -2.75
C ALA A 207 -7.47 -7.09 -2.14
N SER A 208 -8.35 -8.07 -1.96
CA SER A 208 -9.65 -7.89 -1.30
C SER A 208 -9.51 -7.55 0.19
N ALA A 209 -8.56 -8.18 0.89
CA ALA A 209 -8.23 -7.85 2.27
C ALA A 209 -7.64 -6.43 2.39
N ALA A 210 -6.77 -6.02 1.47
CA ALA A 210 -6.21 -4.66 1.43
C ALA A 210 -7.32 -3.60 1.23
N ARG A 211 -8.29 -3.86 0.34
CA ARG A 211 -9.47 -3.00 0.15
C ARG A 211 -10.33 -2.93 1.41
N LEU A 212 -10.59 -4.06 2.06
CA LEU A 212 -11.34 -4.11 3.32
C LEU A 212 -10.65 -3.29 4.41
N PHE A 213 -9.34 -3.46 4.60
CA PHE A 213 -8.60 -2.70 5.63
C PHE A 213 -8.53 -1.21 5.30
N ARG A 214 -8.55 -0.83 4.05
CA ARG A 214 -8.63 0.56 3.62
C ARG A 214 -10.01 1.16 3.88
N SER A 215 -11.09 0.44 3.55
CA SER A 215 -12.46 0.92 3.77
C SER A 215 -12.85 0.99 5.25
N GLU A 216 -12.33 0.05 6.05
CA GLU A 216 -12.64 -0.08 7.48
C GLU A 216 -11.50 0.50 8.34
N ALA A 217 -11.45 1.83 8.44
CA ALA A 217 -10.36 2.55 9.11
C ALA A 217 -10.17 2.14 10.58
N LEU A 218 -11.25 1.77 11.29
CA LEU A 218 -11.19 1.31 12.67
C LEU A 218 -10.51 -0.05 12.78
N LEU A 219 -10.82 -0.97 11.87
CA LEU A 219 -10.21 -2.28 11.79
C LEU A 219 -8.70 -2.15 11.51
N ALA A 220 -8.35 -1.39 10.48
CA ALA A 220 -6.96 -1.19 10.10
C ALA A 220 -6.15 -0.52 11.21
N ARG A 221 -6.74 0.47 11.91
CA ARG A 221 -6.11 1.11 13.08
C ARG A 221 -5.84 0.10 14.19
N HIS A 222 -6.82 -0.74 14.51
CA HIS A 222 -6.66 -1.76 15.54
C HIS A 222 -5.56 -2.78 15.18
N LEU A 223 -5.47 -3.18 13.91
CA LEU A 223 -4.42 -4.09 13.44
C LEU A 223 -3.02 -3.44 13.44
N ALA A 224 -2.92 -2.15 13.14
CA ALA A 224 -1.65 -1.43 13.13
C ALA A 224 -1.22 -0.95 14.53
N ASP A 225 -2.13 -0.87 15.50
CA ASP A 225 -1.85 -0.33 16.84
C ASP A 225 -0.79 -1.16 17.57
N PRO A 226 0.37 -0.58 17.92
CA PRO A 226 1.43 -1.30 18.63
C PRO A 226 1.07 -1.64 20.08
N SER A 227 0.06 -0.99 20.68
CA SER A 227 -0.39 -1.24 22.05
C SER A 227 -1.26 -2.50 22.16
N THR A 228 -1.88 -2.92 21.06
CA THR A 228 -2.69 -4.13 21.01
C THR A 228 -1.77 -5.35 20.89
N GLY A 229 -1.95 -6.33 21.79
CA GLY A 229 -1.22 -7.58 21.74
C GLY A 229 -1.40 -8.36 20.43
N THR A 230 -0.41 -9.14 20.03
CA THR A 230 -0.45 -9.92 18.76
C THR A 230 -1.59 -10.93 18.72
N GLY A 231 -1.87 -11.63 19.84
CA GLY A 231 -2.93 -12.64 19.91
C GLY A 231 -4.32 -12.13 19.52
N PRO A 232 -4.81 -11.06 20.12
CA PRO A 232 -6.10 -10.44 19.76
C PRO A 232 -6.20 -10.01 18.29
N LYS A 233 -5.12 -9.46 17.71
CA LYS A 233 -5.08 -9.06 16.29
C LYS A 233 -5.23 -10.26 15.37
N VAL A 234 -4.46 -11.33 15.62
CA VAL A 234 -4.50 -12.57 14.86
C VAL A 234 -5.87 -13.22 14.95
N GLN A 235 -6.46 -13.29 16.15
CA GLN A 235 -7.81 -13.83 16.35
C GLN A 235 -8.87 -13.01 15.63
N LEU A 236 -8.71 -11.67 15.57
CA LEU A 236 -9.62 -10.79 14.84
C LEU A 236 -9.59 -11.08 13.35
N VAL A 237 -8.39 -11.17 12.76
CA VAL A 237 -8.22 -11.52 11.34
C VAL A 237 -8.81 -12.89 11.05
N GLU A 238 -8.54 -13.89 11.89
CA GLU A 238 -9.06 -15.23 11.74
C GLU A 238 -10.59 -15.28 11.78
N ARG A 239 -11.24 -14.62 12.74
CA ARG A 239 -12.70 -14.56 12.84
C ARG A 239 -13.36 -13.83 11.66
N LEU A 240 -12.71 -12.79 11.12
CA LEU A 240 -13.27 -12.00 10.03
C LEU A 240 -13.12 -12.67 8.66
N LEU A 241 -11.99 -13.35 8.43
CA LEU A 241 -11.58 -13.79 7.11
C LEU A 241 -11.58 -15.31 6.92
N SER A 242 -11.65 -16.10 7.99
CA SER A 242 -11.73 -17.57 7.89
C SER A 242 -12.94 -17.99 7.04
N GLY A 243 -12.69 -18.87 6.08
CA GLY A 243 -13.69 -19.33 5.11
C GLY A 243 -14.10 -18.31 4.03
N LYS A 244 -13.53 -17.09 4.06
CA LYS A 244 -13.77 -16.07 3.02
C LYS A 244 -12.57 -15.88 2.10
N VAL A 245 -11.38 -16.20 2.55
CA VAL A 245 -10.14 -16.18 1.81
C VAL A 245 -9.50 -17.56 1.85
N SER A 246 -8.57 -17.85 0.98
CA SER A 246 -7.77 -19.07 0.98
C SER A 246 -6.95 -19.21 2.26
N ASP A 247 -6.63 -20.44 2.64
CA ASP A 247 -5.82 -20.72 3.84
C ASP A 247 -4.43 -20.05 3.74
N SER A 248 -3.86 -20.02 2.54
CA SER A 248 -2.60 -19.35 2.22
C SER A 248 -2.70 -17.84 2.47
N ALA A 249 -3.77 -17.19 2.00
CA ALA A 249 -4.01 -15.76 2.24
C ALA A 249 -4.24 -15.49 3.73
N LEU A 250 -5.04 -16.32 4.40
CA LEU A 250 -5.32 -16.18 5.83
C LEU A 250 -4.04 -16.26 6.66
N ASP A 251 -3.14 -17.17 6.35
CA ASP A 251 -1.87 -17.33 7.04
C ASP A 251 -0.95 -16.12 6.89
N ILE A 252 -0.83 -15.57 5.68
CA ILE A 252 -0.09 -14.36 5.40
C ILE A 252 -0.70 -13.15 6.13
N LEU A 253 -2.03 -13.01 6.11
CA LEU A 253 -2.74 -11.93 6.80
C LEU A 253 -2.62 -12.00 8.32
N LYS A 254 -2.60 -13.21 8.90
CA LYS A 254 -2.31 -13.44 10.33
C LYS A 254 -0.88 -13.02 10.65
N THR A 255 0.06 -13.34 9.79
CA THR A 255 1.46 -12.91 9.94
C THR A 255 1.56 -11.39 9.86
N ALA A 256 0.93 -10.75 8.88
CA ALA A 256 0.92 -9.28 8.77
C ALA A 256 0.29 -8.60 9.99
N ALA A 257 -0.81 -9.14 10.53
CA ALA A 257 -1.47 -8.64 11.74
C ALA A 257 -0.61 -8.82 13.00
N SER A 258 0.25 -9.83 13.04
CA SER A 258 1.17 -10.08 14.17
C SER A 258 2.32 -9.08 14.23
N GLN A 259 2.64 -8.42 13.11
CA GLN A 259 3.76 -7.49 13.02
C GLN A 259 3.42 -6.10 13.54
N ARG A 260 4.47 -5.28 13.69
CA ARG A 260 4.37 -3.90 14.16
C ARG A 260 4.50 -2.92 12.99
N TRP A 261 3.44 -2.23 12.66
CA TRP A 261 3.42 -1.25 11.58
C TRP A 261 3.51 0.18 12.13
N SER A 262 4.24 1.04 11.44
CA SER A 262 4.39 2.46 11.82
C SER A 262 3.13 3.28 11.52
N SER A 263 2.33 2.84 10.57
CA SER A 263 1.04 3.45 10.22
C SER A 263 0.07 2.41 9.66
N THR A 264 -1.19 2.76 9.64
CA THR A 264 -2.27 1.98 8.99
C THR A 264 -2.03 1.84 7.49
N SER A 265 -1.54 2.91 6.87
CA SER A 265 -1.19 2.94 5.45
C SER A 265 -0.10 1.94 5.12
N ASP A 266 0.94 1.84 5.96
CA ASP A 266 2.05 0.91 5.77
C ASP A 266 1.58 -0.55 5.80
N LEU A 267 0.64 -0.89 6.71
CA LEU A 267 0.02 -2.22 6.74
C LEU A 267 -0.72 -2.53 5.44
N VAL A 268 -1.53 -1.59 4.95
CA VAL A 268 -2.30 -1.77 3.71
C VAL A 268 -1.36 -1.90 2.50
N HIS A 269 -0.37 -1.01 2.39
CA HIS A 269 0.62 -1.07 1.31
C HIS A 269 1.46 -2.35 1.36
N GLY A 270 1.80 -2.83 2.57
CA GLY A 270 2.47 -4.12 2.73
C GLY A 270 1.64 -5.27 2.18
N ILE A 271 0.35 -5.33 2.46
CA ILE A 271 -0.54 -6.38 1.93
C ILE A 271 -0.70 -6.26 0.41
N GLN A 272 -0.81 -5.03 -0.12
CA GLN A 272 -0.85 -4.79 -1.57
C GLN A 272 0.44 -5.25 -2.27
N HIS A 273 1.59 -4.99 -1.64
CA HIS A 273 2.88 -5.45 -2.12
C HIS A 273 2.91 -6.99 -2.24
N ILE A 274 2.46 -7.71 -1.22
CA ILE A 274 2.39 -9.19 -1.26
C ILE A 274 1.40 -9.68 -2.32
N ALA A 275 0.27 -8.99 -2.51
CA ALA A 275 -0.68 -9.34 -3.57
C ALA A 275 -0.06 -9.22 -4.98
N ARG A 276 0.75 -8.18 -5.21
CA ARG A 276 1.52 -8.00 -6.46
C ARG A 276 2.59 -9.08 -6.62
N LEU A 277 3.32 -9.41 -5.54
CA LEU A 277 4.30 -10.50 -5.55
C LEU A 277 3.67 -11.83 -5.94
N ALA A 278 2.45 -12.14 -5.50
CA ALA A 278 1.77 -13.39 -5.86
C ALA A 278 1.52 -13.49 -7.38
N LEU A 279 1.15 -12.39 -8.04
CA LEU A 279 1.01 -12.36 -9.50
C LEU A 279 2.35 -12.44 -10.23
N LEU A 280 3.41 -11.87 -9.67
CA LEU A 280 4.76 -11.98 -10.23
C LEU A 280 5.30 -13.41 -10.11
N VAL A 281 5.11 -14.07 -8.96
CA VAL A 281 5.45 -15.50 -8.80
C VAL A 281 4.68 -16.38 -9.78
N ARG A 282 3.42 -16.05 -10.07
CA ARG A 282 2.66 -16.73 -11.13
C ARG A 282 3.35 -16.55 -12.49
N ALA A 283 3.78 -15.34 -12.83
CA ALA A 283 4.50 -15.07 -14.06
C ALA A 283 5.85 -15.82 -14.14
N GLU A 284 6.55 -15.96 -13.00
CA GLU A 284 7.78 -16.75 -12.89
C GLU A 284 7.50 -18.25 -13.16
N THR A 285 6.48 -18.82 -12.53
CA THR A 285 6.12 -20.25 -12.72
C THR A 285 5.66 -20.53 -14.15
N GLU A 286 5.10 -19.55 -14.85
CA GLU A 286 4.71 -19.65 -16.25
C GLU A 286 5.88 -19.31 -17.23
N GLY A 287 7.06 -18.92 -16.73
CA GLY A 287 8.21 -18.52 -17.52
C GLY A 287 8.00 -17.22 -18.30
N GLN A 288 7.13 -16.33 -17.83
CA GLN A 288 6.72 -15.08 -18.50
C GLN A 288 7.18 -13.83 -17.77
N ILE A 289 8.07 -13.95 -16.80
CA ILE A 289 8.48 -12.79 -15.98
C ILE A 289 9.19 -11.72 -16.81
N ASP A 290 10.00 -12.14 -17.80
CA ASP A 290 10.72 -11.22 -18.70
C ASP A 290 9.74 -10.43 -19.59
N ASP A 291 8.72 -11.13 -20.13
CA ASP A 291 7.66 -10.48 -20.91
C ASP A 291 6.86 -9.48 -20.07
N VAL A 292 6.60 -9.83 -18.81
CA VAL A 292 5.88 -8.96 -17.87
C VAL A 292 6.68 -7.70 -17.58
N GLU A 293 7.98 -7.83 -17.31
CA GLU A 293 8.90 -6.71 -17.07
C GLU A 293 8.88 -5.74 -18.25
N ASP A 294 9.18 -6.26 -19.46
CA ASP A 294 9.26 -5.46 -20.69
C ASP A 294 7.92 -4.74 -20.99
N GLN A 295 6.79 -5.44 -20.82
CA GLN A 295 5.47 -4.86 -21.04
C GLN A 295 5.11 -3.79 -19.99
N LEU A 296 5.46 -3.98 -18.72
CA LEU A 296 5.26 -2.98 -17.66
C LEU A 296 6.11 -1.73 -17.93
N PHE A 297 7.37 -1.92 -18.32
CA PHE A 297 8.26 -0.82 -18.66
C PHE A 297 7.74 -0.01 -19.86
N ARG A 298 7.34 -0.70 -20.95
CA ARG A 298 6.71 -0.03 -22.11
C ARG A 298 5.45 0.73 -21.74
N PHE A 299 4.63 0.15 -20.85
CA PHE A 299 3.41 0.81 -20.40
C PHE A 299 3.70 2.05 -19.54
N SER A 300 4.73 2.00 -18.67
CA SER A 300 5.20 3.17 -17.92
C SER A 300 5.61 4.30 -18.87
N ARG A 301 6.38 4.02 -19.90
CA ARG A 301 6.78 5.03 -20.91
C ARG A 301 5.59 5.64 -21.69
N ILE A 302 4.55 4.84 -21.95
CA ILE A 302 3.31 5.37 -22.54
C ILE A 302 2.65 6.37 -21.60
N LEU A 303 2.64 6.10 -20.30
CA LEU A 303 2.09 7.02 -19.31
C LEU A 303 2.93 8.31 -19.21
N ASP A 304 4.27 8.20 -19.18
CA ASP A 304 5.16 9.36 -19.14
C ASP A 304 4.95 10.28 -20.35
N ALA A 305 4.70 9.71 -21.52
CA ALA A 305 4.39 10.46 -22.74
C ALA A 305 2.96 11.04 -22.78
N GLN A 306 2.05 10.61 -21.88
CA GLN A 306 0.63 10.94 -21.92
C GLN A 306 0.08 11.36 -20.54
N PRO A 307 0.37 12.57 -20.04
CA PRO A 307 -0.04 13.02 -18.70
C PRO A 307 -1.55 12.93 -18.44
N ARG A 308 -2.36 13.04 -19.51
CA ARG A 308 -3.82 12.90 -19.41
C ARG A 308 -4.24 11.48 -19.04
N LEU A 309 -3.52 10.46 -19.51
CA LEU A 309 -3.78 9.06 -19.13
C LEU A 309 -3.46 8.83 -17.66
N ILE A 310 -2.37 9.42 -17.17
CA ILE A 310 -2.00 9.36 -15.76
C ILE A 310 -3.16 9.90 -14.91
N THR A 311 -3.67 11.08 -15.24
CA THR A 311 -4.80 11.69 -14.51
C THR A 311 -6.04 10.79 -14.53
N LEU A 312 -6.42 10.27 -15.70
CA LEU A 312 -7.62 9.44 -15.83
C LEU A 312 -7.52 8.10 -15.10
N LEU A 313 -6.35 7.49 -15.06
CA LEU A 313 -6.13 6.22 -14.36
C LEU A 313 -5.96 6.42 -12.85
N SER A 314 -5.41 7.56 -12.41
CA SER A 314 -5.19 7.90 -11.00
C SER A 314 -6.46 8.42 -10.30
N GLU A 315 -7.48 8.86 -11.05
CA GLU A 315 -8.69 9.46 -10.49
C GLU A 315 -9.54 8.41 -9.75
N TYR A 316 -9.22 8.19 -8.47
CA TYR A 316 -9.85 7.15 -7.65
C TYR A 316 -11.32 7.45 -7.29
N THR A 317 -11.79 8.69 -7.46
CA THR A 317 -13.20 9.08 -7.27
C THR A 317 -14.05 8.73 -8.48
N ALA A 318 -13.43 8.49 -9.64
CA ALA A 318 -14.11 7.99 -10.83
C ALA A 318 -14.49 6.50 -10.68
N PRO A 319 -15.59 6.04 -11.33
CA PRO A 319 -16.00 4.65 -11.27
C PRO A 319 -14.86 3.72 -11.71
N LEU A 320 -14.58 2.70 -10.91
CA LEU A 320 -13.52 1.71 -11.18
C LEU A 320 -13.68 1.06 -12.56
N GLU A 321 -14.92 0.69 -12.93
CA GLU A 321 -15.20 0.10 -14.25
C GLU A 321 -14.73 0.98 -15.41
N GLY A 322 -14.89 2.30 -15.30
CA GLY A 322 -14.43 3.25 -16.32
C GLY A 322 -12.90 3.22 -16.47
N ARG A 323 -12.17 3.22 -15.35
CA ARG A 323 -10.71 3.14 -15.33
C ARG A 323 -10.20 1.80 -15.86
N ILE A 324 -10.84 0.70 -15.49
CA ILE A 324 -10.51 -0.64 -15.98
C ILE A 324 -10.82 -0.80 -17.48
N ASN A 325 -11.94 -0.23 -17.96
CA ASN A 325 -12.27 -0.24 -19.37
C ASN A 325 -11.27 0.58 -20.20
N LEU A 326 -10.84 1.75 -19.69
CA LEU A 326 -9.77 2.52 -20.30
C LEU A 326 -8.48 1.71 -20.38
N LEU A 327 -8.05 1.11 -19.26
CA LEU A 327 -6.87 0.25 -19.20
C LEU A 327 -6.97 -0.90 -20.21
N ASN A 328 -8.08 -1.63 -20.22
CA ASN A 328 -8.29 -2.75 -21.17
C ASN A 328 -8.24 -2.28 -22.63
N GLY A 329 -8.76 -1.09 -22.93
CA GLY A 329 -8.66 -0.46 -24.25
C GLY A 329 -7.22 -0.16 -24.68
N LEU A 330 -6.39 0.30 -23.74
CA LEU A 330 -4.96 0.58 -23.99
C LEU A 330 -4.16 -0.72 -24.20
N LEU A 331 -4.45 -1.74 -23.40
CA LEU A 331 -3.74 -3.03 -23.47
C LEU A 331 -4.09 -3.84 -24.72
N ALA A 332 -5.35 -3.82 -25.16
CA ALA A 332 -5.91 -4.35 -26.43
C ALA A 332 -5.09 -5.47 -27.11
N ARG A 333 -4.90 -6.61 -26.49
CA ARG A 333 -4.10 -7.77 -26.97
C ARG A 333 -2.58 -7.53 -27.10
N ARG A 334 -2.06 -6.42 -26.59
CA ARG A 334 -0.64 -6.07 -26.62
C ARG A 334 0.10 -6.48 -25.35
N ALA A 335 -0.63 -6.88 -24.32
CA ALA A 335 -0.09 -7.35 -23.06
C ALA A 335 -0.48 -8.81 -22.80
N SER A 336 0.41 -9.53 -22.12
CA SER A 336 0.13 -10.87 -21.61
C SER A 336 -0.97 -10.84 -20.56
N LYS A 337 -1.57 -11.98 -20.26
CA LYS A 337 -2.57 -12.09 -19.19
C LYS A 337 -1.96 -11.65 -17.84
N ASN A 338 -0.72 -12.06 -17.56
CA ASN A 338 -0.01 -11.73 -16.33
C ASN A 338 0.15 -10.20 -16.16
N THR A 339 0.61 -9.52 -17.19
CA THR A 339 0.73 -8.06 -17.19
C THR A 339 -0.63 -7.36 -17.04
N ALA A 340 -1.64 -7.84 -17.75
CA ALA A 340 -2.98 -7.27 -17.66
C ALA A 340 -3.59 -7.41 -16.26
N ASP A 341 -3.42 -8.56 -15.61
CA ASP A 341 -3.91 -8.81 -14.25
C ASP A 341 -3.16 -7.94 -13.22
N LEU A 342 -1.84 -7.80 -13.34
CA LEU A 342 -1.01 -6.93 -12.51
C LEU A 342 -1.43 -5.46 -12.63
N LEU A 343 -1.57 -4.96 -13.85
CA LEU A 343 -1.99 -3.58 -14.11
C LEU A 343 -3.42 -3.33 -13.61
N ARG A 344 -4.34 -4.27 -13.83
CA ARG A 344 -5.72 -4.20 -13.34
C ARG A 344 -5.77 -4.14 -11.82
N GLN A 345 -5.05 -5.04 -11.14
CA GLN A 345 -4.96 -5.05 -9.67
C GLN A 345 -4.35 -3.74 -9.15
N THR A 346 -3.32 -3.22 -9.80
CA THR A 346 -2.70 -1.95 -9.41
C THR A 346 -3.68 -0.78 -9.54
N ILE A 347 -4.41 -0.65 -10.66
CA ILE A 347 -5.41 0.41 -10.86
C ILE A 347 -6.60 0.27 -9.89
N ASP A 348 -7.03 -0.96 -9.61
CA ASP A 348 -8.10 -1.24 -8.62
C ASP A 348 -7.70 -0.77 -7.21
N LEU A 349 -6.45 -0.95 -6.85
CA LEU A 349 -5.93 -0.64 -5.52
C LEU A 349 -5.48 0.82 -5.34
N LEU A 350 -5.44 1.65 -6.40
CA LEU A 350 -5.12 3.08 -6.29
C LEU A 350 -6.14 3.85 -5.45
N HIS A 351 -5.64 4.69 -4.54
CA HIS A 351 -6.46 5.52 -3.68
C HIS A 351 -5.79 6.86 -3.34
N GLY A 352 -5.42 7.61 -4.36
CA GLY A 352 -4.74 8.89 -4.26
C GLY A 352 -3.27 8.85 -4.70
N GLU A 353 -2.71 7.65 -4.87
CA GLU A 353 -1.40 7.47 -5.47
C GLU A 353 -1.47 7.71 -6.99
N ARG A 354 -0.36 8.08 -7.59
CA ARG A 354 -0.26 8.28 -9.05
C ARG A 354 -0.05 6.94 -9.76
N ALA A 355 -0.80 6.74 -10.85
CA ALA A 355 -0.75 5.49 -11.62
C ALA A 355 0.65 5.24 -12.23
N ASP A 356 1.33 6.28 -12.71
CA ASP A 356 2.68 6.18 -13.29
C ASP A 356 3.71 5.74 -12.25
N GLU A 357 3.67 6.31 -11.04
CA GLU A 357 4.58 5.93 -9.94
C GLU A 357 4.36 4.48 -9.50
N GLU A 358 3.11 4.07 -9.34
CA GLU A 358 2.78 2.71 -8.90
C GLU A 358 3.12 1.66 -9.96
N ILE A 359 2.94 1.99 -11.24
CA ILE A 359 3.28 1.08 -12.35
C ILE A 359 4.79 1.00 -12.54
N ARG A 360 5.53 2.12 -12.37
CA ARG A 360 6.99 2.10 -12.35
C ARG A 360 7.50 1.26 -11.17
N GLY A 361 6.92 1.41 -9.99
CA GLY A 361 7.22 0.58 -8.82
C GLY A 361 6.97 -0.92 -9.09
N LEU A 362 5.91 -1.24 -9.83
CA LEU A 362 5.60 -2.62 -10.21
C LEU A 362 6.63 -3.19 -11.20
N ALA A 363 7.09 -2.40 -12.17
CA ALA A 363 8.17 -2.81 -13.08
C ALA A 363 9.47 -3.08 -12.31
N ASN A 364 9.85 -2.19 -11.39
CA ASN A 364 11.01 -2.37 -10.53
C ASN A 364 10.88 -3.64 -9.64
N LEU A 365 9.69 -3.91 -9.14
CA LEU A 365 9.42 -5.11 -8.35
C LEU A 365 9.60 -6.40 -9.19
N ALA A 366 9.19 -6.39 -10.46
CA ALA A 366 9.39 -7.51 -11.36
C ALA A 366 10.88 -7.81 -11.58
N VAL A 367 11.69 -6.78 -11.75
CA VAL A 367 13.16 -6.91 -11.90
C VAL A 367 13.81 -7.39 -10.60
N SER A 368 13.46 -6.79 -9.46
CA SER A 368 14.03 -7.17 -8.16
C SER A 368 13.70 -8.62 -7.80
N ARG A 369 12.57 -9.14 -8.27
CA ARG A 369 12.18 -10.54 -8.08
C ARG A 369 13.12 -11.52 -8.79
N ARG A 370 13.70 -11.14 -9.94
CA ARG A 370 14.75 -11.90 -10.63
C ARG A 370 16.09 -11.89 -9.91
N GLY A 371 16.18 -11.19 -8.79
CA GLY A 371 17.45 -10.99 -8.08
C GLY A 371 18.35 -9.95 -8.74
N GLU A 372 17.83 -9.23 -9.72
CA GLU A 372 18.50 -8.15 -10.43
C GLU A 372 18.23 -6.80 -9.78
N ILE A 373 19.05 -5.83 -10.11
CA ILE A 373 18.91 -4.44 -9.69
C ILE A 373 18.49 -3.62 -10.92
N VAL A 374 17.53 -2.73 -10.74
CA VAL A 374 17.16 -1.77 -11.79
C VAL A 374 18.10 -0.59 -11.76
N ALA A 375 18.73 -0.30 -12.89
CA ALA A 375 19.40 0.97 -13.15
C ALA A 375 18.59 1.78 -14.17
N HIS A 376 18.01 2.89 -13.71
CA HIS A 376 17.38 3.87 -14.60
C HIS A 376 18.48 4.74 -15.21
N VAL A 377 18.61 4.68 -16.50
CA VAL A 377 19.69 5.35 -17.23
C VAL A 377 19.10 6.38 -18.18
N SER A 378 19.32 7.66 -17.89
CA SER A 378 18.99 8.76 -18.80
C SER A 378 20.22 9.14 -19.59
N ALA A 379 20.11 9.16 -20.91
CA ALA A 379 21.19 9.53 -21.82
C ALA A 379 20.71 10.58 -22.84
N ALA A 380 21.59 11.46 -23.29
CA ALA A 380 21.23 12.48 -24.26
C ALA A 380 20.85 11.90 -25.66
N ALA A 381 21.34 10.70 -25.99
CA ALA A 381 21.00 9.96 -27.20
C ALA A 381 20.92 8.46 -26.89
N GLU A 382 20.39 7.67 -27.82
CA GLU A 382 20.38 6.21 -27.72
C GLU A 382 21.78 5.64 -27.54
N LEU A 383 21.97 4.79 -26.56
CA LEU A 383 23.22 4.06 -26.35
C LEU A 383 23.37 2.97 -27.40
N THR A 384 24.59 2.79 -27.90
CA THR A 384 24.91 1.64 -28.73
C THR A 384 24.82 0.36 -27.90
N GLU A 385 24.61 -0.77 -28.57
CA GLU A 385 24.58 -2.09 -27.92
C GLU A 385 25.88 -2.37 -27.14
N ALA A 386 27.03 -1.97 -27.68
CA ALA A 386 28.32 -2.09 -27.00
C ALA A 386 28.40 -1.25 -25.72
N GLN A 387 27.90 -0.03 -25.74
CA GLN A 387 27.85 0.85 -24.57
C GLN A 387 26.90 0.33 -23.52
N SER A 388 25.70 -0.15 -23.89
CA SER A 388 24.74 -0.75 -22.99
C SER A 388 25.29 -2.00 -22.30
N ASN A 389 25.95 -2.88 -23.06
CA ASN A 389 26.58 -4.10 -22.51
C ASN A 389 27.69 -3.74 -21.52
N ARG A 390 28.57 -2.81 -21.91
CA ARG A 390 29.66 -2.35 -21.04
C ARG A 390 29.13 -1.70 -19.75
N LEU A 391 28.08 -0.89 -19.86
CA LEU A 391 27.44 -0.27 -18.70
C LEU A 391 26.85 -1.32 -17.75
N THR A 392 26.16 -2.34 -18.29
CA THR A 392 25.63 -3.46 -17.50
C THR A 392 26.75 -4.19 -16.76
N GLU A 393 27.86 -4.48 -17.42
CA GLU A 393 29.01 -5.15 -16.80
C GLU A 393 29.63 -4.31 -15.67
N LEU A 394 29.81 -3.00 -15.90
CA LEU A 394 30.37 -2.08 -14.93
C LEU A 394 29.47 -1.96 -13.68
N LEU A 395 28.17 -1.75 -13.89
CA LEU A 395 27.21 -1.66 -12.78
C LEU A 395 27.08 -2.98 -12.02
N THR A 396 27.08 -4.12 -12.72
CA THR A 396 27.10 -5.45 -12.09
C THR A 396 28.33 -5.64 -11.20
N ARG A 397 29.50 -5.14 -11.63
CA ARG A 397 30.72 -5.15 -10.82
C ARG A 397 30.63 -4.22 -9.61
N ILE A 398 30.09 -3.00 -9.79
CA ILE A 398 29.99 -2.00 -8.73
C ILE A 398 29.03 -2.47 -7.63
N TYR A 399 27.87 -3.02 -8.01
CA TYR A 399 26.82 -3.43 -7.07
C TYR A 399 26.87 -4.90 -6.66
N GLY A 400 27.75 -5.72 -7.29
CA GLY A 400 27.91 -7.14 -6.96
C GLY A 400 26.68 -8.02 -7.28
N ARG A 401 25.72 -7.53 -8.05
CA ARG A 401 24.49 -8.21 -8.48
C ARG A 401 24.19 -7.89 -9.94
N PRO A 402 23.53 -8.80 -10.68
CA PRO A 402 23.07 -8.52 -12.03
C PRO A 402 22.24 -7.24 -12.10
N VAL A 403 22.46 -6.42 -13.12
CA VAL A 403 21.78 -5.13 -13.31
C VAL A 403 20.99 -5.15 -14.60
N SER A 404 19.71 -4.82 -14.51
CA SER A 404 18.83 -4.57 -15.66
C SER A 404 18.83 -3.07 -15.96
N LEU A 405 19.12 -2.68 -17.21
CA LEU A 405 19.15 -1.27 -17.64
C LEU A 405 17.77 -0.86 -18.17
N GLN A 406 17.24 0.21 -17.62
CA GLN A 406 16.08 0.92 -18.16
C GLN A 406 16.56 2.23 -18.78
N LEU A 407 16.64 2.25 -20.11
CA LEU A 407 17.19 3.36 -20.87
C LEU A 407 16.10 4.37 -21.25
N GLU A 408 16.36 5.65 -20.96
CA GLU A 408 15.54 6.77 -21.36
C GLU A 408 16.39 7.80 -22.11
N VAL A 409 15.87 8.33 -23.22
CA VAL A 409 16.58 9.37 -23.98
C VAL A 409 16.09 10.72 -23.53
N GLU A 410 16.99 11.51 -22.94
CA GLU A 410 16.73 12.85 -22.41
C GLU A 410 17.71 13.86 -23.02
N PRO A 411 17.33 14.51 -24.13
CA PRO A 411 18.22 15.42 -24.86
C PRO A 411 18.73 16.62 -24.04
N GLU A 412 18.04 16.97 -22.96
CA GLU A 412 18.41 18.08 -22.07
C GLU A 412 19.73 17.82 -21.31
N LEU A 413 20.18 16.56 -21.19
CA LEU A 413 21.45 16.19 -20.57
C LEU A 413 22.66 16.68 -21.37
N LEU A 414 22.48 17.08 -22.64
CA LEU A 414 23.47 17.56 -23.60
C LEU A 414 24.49 16.48 -24.04
N GLY A 415 24.84 15.55 -23.14
CA GLY A 415 25.78 14.45 -23.35
C GLY A 415 26.12 13.76 -22.04
N GLY A 416 26.76 12.60 -22.11
CA GLY A 416 26.98 11.75 -20.94
C GLY A 416 25.74 10.97 -20.55
N VAL A 417 25.73 10.47 -19.32
CA VAL A 417 24.68 9.58 -18.78
C VAL A 417 24.44 9.92 -17.33
N THR A 418 23.17 9.88 -16.92
CA THR A 418 22.77 9.87 -15.51
C THR A 418 22.22 8.50 -15.18
N ILE A 419 22.67 7.90 -14.08
CA ILE A 419 22.29 6.56 -13.64
C ILE A 419 21.69 6.68 -12.24
N ALA A 420 20.44 6.21 -12.07
CA ALA A 420 19.81 6.09 -10.78
C ALA A 420 19.61 4.61 -10.43
N VAL A 421 20.17 4.20 -9.28
CA VAL A 421 20.03 2.83 -8.76
C VAL A 421 19.52 2.92 -7.33
N GLY A 422 18.22 2.63 -7.13
CA GLY A 422 17.55 2.89 -5.85
C GLY A 422 17.60 4.38 -5.49
N ASP A 423 18.18 4.70 -4.33
CA ASP A 423 18.34 6.08 -3.85
C ASP A 423 19.71 6.70 -4.26
N GLU A 424 20.56 5.95 -4.94
CA GLU A 424 21.87 6.41 -5.39
C GLU A 424 21.78 6.94 -6.82
N VAL A 425 22.32 8.15 -7.05
CA VAL A 425 22.39 8.77 -8.38
C VAL A 425 23.84 9.03 -8.74
N ILE A 426 24.27 8.45 -9.85
CA ILE A 426 25.59 8.70 -10.47
C ILE A 426 25.36 9.59 -11.68
N ASP A 427 25.73 10.87 -11.57
CA ASP A 427 25.51 11.86 -12.63
C ASP A 427 26.81 12.16 -13.38
N GLY A 428 26.89 11.65 -14.59
CA GLY A 428 27.95 11.93 -15.55
C GLY A 428 27.55 12.85 -16.68
N SER A 429 26.40 13.54 -16.57
CA SER A 429 25.90 14.42 -17.63
C SER A 429 26.78 15.65 -17.82
N LEU A 430 26.84 16.15 -19.05
CA LEU A 430 27.49 17.42 -19.34
C LEU A 430 26.74 18.60 -18.74
N ALA A 431 25.42 18.49 -18.60
CA ALA A 431 24.60 19.50 -17.95
C ALA A 431 25.03 19.71 -16.48
N SER A 432 25.22 18.65 -15.71
CA SER A 432 25.72 18.72 -14.35
C SER A 432 27.17 19.23 -14.26
N LYS A 433 28.03 18.80 -15.17
CA LYS A 433 29.43 19.29 -15.23
C LYS A 433 29.47 20.80 -15.52
N LEU A 434 28.58 21.30 -16.37
CA LEU A 434 28.41 22.74 -16.63
C LEU A 434 27.85 23.48 -15.41
N ALA A 435 26.83 22.95 -14.76
CA ALA A 435 26.25 23.53 -13.54
C ALA A 435 27.27 23.57 -12.39
N ALA A 436 28.09 22.50 -12.25
CA ALA A 436 29.19 22.47 -11.27
C ALA A 436 30.26 23.53 -11.59
N ALA A 437 30.60 23.74 -12.88
CA ALA A 437 31.52 24.79 -13.29
C ALA A 437 30.98 26.19 -12.97
N GLU A 438 29.66 26.40 -13.06
CA GLU A 438 28.99 27.64 -12.66
C GLU A 438 29.17 27.95 -11.17
N THR A 439 29.06 26.92 -10.32
CA THR A 439 29.20 27.06 -8.86
C THR A 439 30.66 27.21 -8.39
N HIS A 440 31.65 26.80 -9.21
CA HIS A 440 33.07 26.86 -8.89
C HIS A 440 33.78 28.06 -9.53
N LEU A 441 33.03 29.01 -10.17
CA LEU A 441 33.61 30.26 -10.61
C LEU A 441 34.13 31.04 -9.39
N PRO A 442 35.42 31.50 -9.39
CA PRO A 442 35.98 32.23 -8.27
C PRO A 442 35.20 33.53 -8.08
N ASP A 443 34.91 33.89 -6.83
CA ASP A 443 34.23 35.12 -6.35
C ASP A 443 34.91 36.41 -6.84
#